data_9b69e69940ebf61026e6adb0de1a8456
#
_entry.id   9b69e69940ebf61026e6adb0de1a8456
#
_cell.length_a   1.000
_cell.length_b   1.000
_cell.length_c   1.000
_cell.angle_alpha   90.00
_cell.angle_beta   90.00
_cell.angle_gamma   90.00
#
_symmetry.space_group_name_H-M   'P 1'
#
loop_
_entity.id
_entity.type
_entity.pdbx_description
1 polymer ?
#
loop_
_entity_poly.entity_id
_entity_poly.type
_entity_poly.pdbx_seq_one_letter_code
_entity_poly.pdbx_strand_id
1 'polypeptide(L)'
;GLVTRMTTDVTNIQNAYQMILRMAIRAPSSMVIAMIMAFTINAKLASIYLVAVIILGGCLVLIMSRASNYFSAAFKKYDDLNESVQENVSAIRVVKAYVREDYESEKFKKASGNVQDLLLRAEKVLSFNSPLMMATVYTCILLISWLGARMIVLSGATSFTTGELMSMLTYCTNILTSLMMLSMVFIMISMSAASAKRVAEVLEEESTLSNGENPVMEVKNGAVRFDHVCFRYKADGRDVLSDINLNIRSGETIGIIGGTGSAKS
;
A
#
# COMPACT_ATOMS: atom_id res chain seq x y z
N GLY A 1 -11.48 -4.28 10.64
CA GLY A 1 -12.52 -3.31 10.95
C GLY A 1 -11.96 -1.90 11.21
N LEU A 2 -12.79 -1.02 11.77
CA LEU A 2 -12.43 0.38 12.08
C LEU A 2 -11.16 0.52 12.94
N VAL A 3 -11.00 -0.34 13.95
CA VAL A 3 -9.82 -0.34 14.82
C VAL A 3 -8.53 -0.54 14.01
N THR A 4 -8.51 -1.47 13.09
CA THR A 4 -7.34 -1.71 12.20
C THR A 4 -7.05 -0.50 11.31
N ARG A 5 -8.08 0.18 10.81
CA ARG A 5 -7.92 1.40 10.01
C ARG A 5 -7.35 2.55 10.83
N MET A 6 -7.80 2.71 12.09
CA MET A 6 -7.32 3.77 12.99
C MET A 6 -5.92 3.50 13.56
N THR A 7 -5.46 2.28 13.59
CA THR A 7 -4.14 1.91 14.12
C THR A 7 -3.14 1.63 13.00
N THR A 8 -3.25 0.48 12.37
CA THR A 8 -2.26 -0.01 11.39
C THR A 8 -2.24 0.85 10.12
N ASP A 9 -3.40 1.18 9.54
CA ASP A 9 -3.45 1.94 8.30
C ASP A 9 -2.96 3.39 8.51
N VAL A 10 -3.34 4.03 9.60
CA VAL A 10 -2.85 5.37 9.94
C VAL A 10 -1.33 5.36 10.18
N THR A 11 -0.80 4.36 10.88
CA THR A 11 0.65 4.22 11.08
C THR A 11 1.40 4.03 9.76
N ASN A 12 0.87 3.25 8.83
CA ASN A 12 1.46 3.07 7.50
C ASN A 12 1.50 4.38 6.72
N ILE A 13 0.43 5.17 6.76
CA ILE A 13 0.36 6.49 6.12
C ILE A 13 1.36 7.45 6.78
N GLN A 14 1.45 7.46 8.10
CA GLN A 14 2.38 8.30 8.85
C GLN A 14 3.83 8.00 8.48
N ASN A 15 4.21 6.72 8.44
CA ASN A 15 5.55 6.30 8.04
C ASN A 15 5.89 6.70 6.60
N ALA A 16 4.95 6.51 5.66
CA ALA A 16 5.12 6.95 4.29
C ALA A 16 5.26 8.47 4.19
N TYR A 17 4.42 9.23 4.87
CA TYR A 17 4.48 10.69 4.89
C TYR A 17 5.83 11.19 5.44
N GLN A 18 6.30 10.61 6.54
CA GLN A 18 7.62 10.94 7.11
C GLN A 18 8.75 10.65 6.11
N MET A 19 8.68 9.53 5.40
CA MET A 19 9.68 9.15 4.41
C MET A 19 9.64 10.05 3.18
N ILE A 20 8.45 10.41 2.71
CA ILE A 20 8.26 11.37 1.61
C ILE A 20 8.89 12.71 1.98
N LEU A 21 8.57 13.27 3.14
CA LEU A 21 9.13 14.56 3.58
C LEU A 21 10.66 14.55 3.65
N ARG A 22 11.25 13.46 4.13
CA ARG A 22 12.71 13.37 4.27
C ARG A 22 13.44 13.08 2.98
N MET A 23 12.92 12.21 2.14
CA MET A 23 13.67 11.62 1.03
C MET A 23 13.19 12.07 -0.35
N ALA A 24 11.88 12.32 -0.53
CA ALA A 24 11.34 12.67 -1.85
C ALA A 24 11.82 14.05 -2.37
N ILE A 25 12.22 14.94 -1.46
CA ILE A 25 12.84 16.22 -1.85
C ILE A 25 14.36 16.08 -1.90
N ARG A 26 14.93 15.44 -0.87
CA ARG A 26 16.40 15.34 -0.74
C ARG A 26 17.02 14.51 -1.86
N ALA A 27 16.46 13.35 -2.19
CA ALA A 27 17.06 12.45 -3.17
C ALA A 27 17.10 13.04 -4.59
N PRO A 28 16.00 13.57 -5.17
CA PRO A 28 16.07 14.21 -6.48
C PRO A 28 16.97 15.45 -6.49
N SER A 29 16.90 16.29 -5.44
CA SER A 29 17.75 17.50 -5.37
C SER A 29 19.24 17.14 -5.32
N SER A 30 19.62 16.16 -4.49
CA SER A 30 21.00 15.68 -4.41
C SER A 30 21.48 15.11 -5.75
N MET A 31 20.63 14.32 -6.42
CA MET A 31 20.93 13.74 -7.73
C MET A 31 21.14 14.82 -8.80
N VAL A 32 20.23 15.80 -8.87
CA VAL A 32 20.31 16.91 -9.85
C VAL A 32 21.54 17.78 -9.60
N ILE A 33 21.79 18.15 -8.34
CA ILE A 33 22.98 18.97 -7.99
C ILE A 33 24.25 18.21 -8.32
N ALA A 34 24.36 16.93 -7.94
CA ALA A 34 25.53 16.12 -8.24
C ALA A 34 25.73 15.94 -9.76
N MET A 35 24.67 15.81 -10.53
CA MET A 35 24.68 15.72 -11.98
C MET A 35 25.17 17.04 -12.60
N ILE A 36 24.65 18.18 -12.18
CA ILE A 36 25.06 19.50 -12.65
C ILE A 36 26.55 19.69 -12.35
N MET A 37 26.98 19.42 -11.12
CA MET A 37 28.39 19.54 -10.73
C MET A 37 29.31 18.60 -11.52
N ALA A 38 28.87 17.39 -11.82
CA ALA A 38 29.63 16.49 -12.69
C ALA A 38 29.77 17.05 -14.12
N PHE A 39 28.72 17.66 -14.68
CA PHE A 39 28.79 18.29 -16.02
C PHE A 39 29.68 19.52 -16.06
N THR A 40 29.80 20.29 -14.97
CA THR A 40 30.73 21.45 -14.90
C THR A 40 32.21 21.03 -14.91
N ILE A 41 32.51 19.84 -14.37
CA ILE A 41 33.89 19.30 -14.38
C ILE A 41 34.21 18.73 -15.76
N ASN A 42 33.45 17.77 -16.23
CA ASN A 42 33.69 17.15 -17.53
C ASN A 42 32.41 16.54 -18.14
N ALA A 43 31.88 17.17 -19.17
CA ALA A 43 30.65 16.76 -19.83
C ALA A 43 30.73 15.34 -20.46
N LYS A 44 31.88 14.92 -20.96
CA LYS A 44 32.06 13.59 -21.56
C LYS A 44 32.00 12.48 -20.52
N LEU A 45 32.60 12.68 -19.37
CA LEU A 45 32.54 11.72 -18.28
C LEU A 45 31.16 11.75 -17.59
N ALA A 46 30.56 12.93 -17.43
CA ALA A 46 29.22 13.09 -16.84
C ALA A 46 28.11 12.43 -17.68
N SER A 47 28.27 12.34 -19.00
CA SER A 47 27.31 11.64 -19.87
C SER A 47 27.17 10.15 -19.53
N ILE A 48 28.21 9.53 -18.96
CA ILE A 48 28.14 8.13 -18.48
C ILE A 48 27.12 7.99 -17.37
N TYR A 49 27.08 8.95 -16.42
CA TYR A 49 26.09 8.97 -15.34
C TYR A 49 24.67 9.16 -15.86
N LEU A 50 24.51 10.08 -16.83
CA LEU A 50 23.19 10.34 -17.41
C LEU A 50 22.62 9.07 -18.06
N VAL A 51 23.43 8.36 -18.85
CA VAL A 51 23.04 7.10 -19.48
C VAL A 51 22.77 6.05 -18.41
N ALA A 52 23.61 5.91 -17.39
CA ALA A 52 23.41 4.97 -16.30
C ALA A 52 22.11 5.24 -15.54
N VAL A 53 21.79 6.51 -15.24
CA VAL A 53 20.55 6.90 -14.54
C VAL A 53 19.31 6.59 -15.37
N ILE A 54 19.34 6.84 -16.69
CA ILE A 54 18.22 6.55 -17.58
C ILE A 54 17.98 5.04 -17.67
N ILE A 55 19.04 4.26 -17.89
CA ILE A 55 18.94 2.79 -17.98
C ILE A 55 18.44 2.21 -16.66
N LEU A 56 19.07 2.62 -15.55
CA LEU A 56 18.75 2.11 -14.23
C LEU A 56 17.33 2.53 -13.81
N GLY A 57 16.95 3.78 -14.07
CA GLY A 57 15.60 4.28 -13.83
C GLY A 57 14.54 3.48 -14.60
N GLY A 58 14.79 3.21 -15.88
CA GLY A 58 13.93 2.37 -16.70
C GLY A 58 13.80 0.93 -16.16
N CYS A 59 14.93 0.32 -15.78
CA CYS A 59 14.96 -1.00 -15.16
C CYS A 59 14.18 -1.02 -13.83
N LEU A 60 14.35 0.02 -13.00
CA LEU A 60 13.61 0.14 -11.74
C LEU A 60 12.09 0.20 -11.95
N VAL A 61 11.64 1.02 -12.90
CA VAL A 61 10.21 1.11 -13.24
C VAL A 61 9.67 -0.25 -13.70
N LEU A 62 10.41 -0.99 -14.52
CA LEU A 62 10.03 -2.32 -14.98
C LEU A 62 9.96 -3.34 -13.83
N ILE A 63 10.97 -3.36 -12.95
CA ILE A 63 11.03 -4.23 -11.77
C ILE A 63 9.83 -3.94 -10.86
N MET A 64 9.58 -2.67 -10.55
CA MET A 64 8.49 -2.25 -9.67
C MET A 64 7.12 -2.59 -10.24
N SER A 65 6.88 -2.32 -11.52
CA SER A 65 5.63 -2.66 -12.18
C SER A 65 5.34 -4.17 -12.14
N ARG A 66 6.38 -5.00 -12.40
CA ARG A 66 6.24 -6.47 -12.31
C ARG A 66 5.99 -6.95 -10.89
N ALA A 67 6.74 -6.43 -9.92
CA ALA A 67 6.59 -6.80 -8.51
C ALA A 67 5.22 -6.40 -7.96
N SER A 68 4.74 -5.20 -8.27
CA SER A 68 3.41 -4.72 -7.86
C SER A 68 2.27 -5.63 -8.33
N ASN A 69 2.34 -6.13 -9.57
CA ASN A 69 1.34 -7.06 -10.09
C ASN A 69 1.32 -8.39 -9.30
N TYR A 70 2.49 -8.93 -8.95
CA TYR A 70 2.57 -10.15 -8.16
C TYR A 70 2.09 -9.92 -6.72
N PHE A 71 2.40 -8.79 -6.09
CA PHE A 71 1.88 -8.44 -4.78
C PHE A 71 0.36 -8.30 -4.78
N SER A 72 -0.21 -7.61 -5.75
CA SER A 72 -1.67 -7.46 -5.88
C SER A 72 -2.37 -8.81 -6.04
N ALA A 73 -1.77 -9.74 -6.80
CA ALA A 73 -2.29 -11.10 -6.93
C ALA A 73 -2.14 -11.89 -5.63
N ALA A 74 -1.03 -11.72 -4.90
CA ALA A 74 -0.80 -12.38 -3.62
C ALA A 74 -1.79 -11.91 -2.55
N PHE A 75 -2.09 -10.61 -2.49
CA PHE A 75 -3.07 -10.08 -1.53
C PHE A 75 -4.48 -10.65 -1.74
N LYS A 76 -4.91 -10.81 -3.00
CA LYS A 76 -6.20 -11.48 -3.29
C LYS A 76 -6.22 -12.93 -2.79
N LYS A 77 -5.09 -13.67 -2.95
CA LYS A 77 -4.97 -15.03 -2.43
C LYS A 77 -4.83 -15.10 -0.91
N TYR A 78 -4.36 -14.03 -0.30
CA TYR A 78 -4.31 -13.90 1.13
C TYR A 78 -5.72 -13.76 1.76
N ASP A 79 -6.63 -13.11 1.05
CA ASP A 79 -8.05 -13.04 1.46
C ASP A 79 -8.69 -14.44 1.44
N ASP A 80 -8.47 -15.24 0.36
CA ASP A 80 -8.92 -16.63 0.27
C ASP A 80 -8.36 -17.50 1.44
N LEU A 81 -7.10 -17.27 1.81
CA LEU A 81 -6.45 -17.97 2.94
C LEU A 81 -7.11 -17.59 4.28
N ASN A 82 -7.35 -16.30 4.52
CA ASN A 82 -8.00 -15.82 5.74
C ASN A 82 -9.43 -16.35 5.87
N GLU A 83 -10.18 -16.41 4.78
CA GLU A 83 -11.51 -17.00 4.74
C GLU A 83 -11.47 -18.48 5.15
N SER A 84 -10.53 -19.25 4.59
CA SER A 84 -10.32 -20.66 4.96
C SER A 84 -9.97 -20.84 6.44
N VAL A 85 -9.14 -19.96 7.00
CA VAL A 85 -8.81 -19.99 8.45
C VAL A 85 -10.05 -19.69 9.29
N GLN A 86 -10.82 -18.68 8.93
CA GLN A 86 -12.01 -18.28 9.67
C GLN A 86 -13.11 -19.37 9.61
N GLU A 87 -13.26 -20.02 8.45
CA GLU A 87 -14.17 -21.16 8.28
C GLU A 87 -13.75 -22.31 9.21
N ASN A 88 -12.47 -22.68 9.21
CA ASN A 88 -11.93 -23.75 10.06
C ASN A 88 -12.07 -23.45 11.56
N VAL A 89 -11.78 -22.22 11.99
CA VAL A 89 -11.94 -21.83 13.41
C VAL A 89 -13.42 -21.91 13.83
N SER A 90 -14.33 -21.46 12.98
CA SER A 90 -15.76 -21.45 13.26
C SER A 90 -16.35 -22.88 13.26
N ALA A 91 -15.88 -23.74 12.37
CA ALA A 91 -16.38 -25.09 12.17
C ALA A 91 -15.53 -26.19 12.85
N ILE A 92 -14.58 -25.84 13.70
CA ILE A 92 -13.59 -26.78 14.26
C ILE A 92 -14.23 -28.01 14.95
N ARG A 93 -15.38 -27.81 15.59
CA ARG A 93 -16.13 -28.90 16.22
C ARG A 93 -16.67 -29.90 15.19
N VAL A 94 -17.12 -29.40 14.04
CA VAL A 94 -17.63 -30.22 12.94
C VAL A 94 -16.49 -30.98 12.29
N VAL A 95 -15.37 -30.32 12.01
CA VAL A 95 -14.17 -30.94 11.45
C VAL A 95 -13.71 -32.10 12.33
N LYS A 96 -13.64 -31.90 13.64
CA LYS A 96 -13.29 -32.94 14.61
C LYS A 96 -14.32 -34.07 14.71
N ALA A 97 -15.60 -33.73 14.69
CA ALA A 97 -16.67 -34.75 14.77
C ALA A 97 -16.67 -35.69 13.56
N TYR A 98 -16.29 -35.19 12.37
CA TYR A 98 -16.22 -35.97 11.13
C TYR A 98 -14.81 -36.49 10.81
N VAL A 99 -13.80 -36.27 11.69
CA VAL A 99 -12.39 -36.70 11.51
C VAL A 99 -11.83 -36.23 10.16
N ARG A 100 -12.02 -34.93 9.85
CA ARG A 100 -11.62 -34.32 8.59
C ARG A 100 -10.39 -33.40 8.70
N GLU A 101 -9.59 -33.55 9.77
CA GLU A 101 -8.43 -32.69 10.02
C GLU A 101 -7.39 -32.77 8.90
N ASP A 102 -7.15 -33.95 8.35
CA ASP A 102 -6.17 -34.13 7.27
C ASP A 102 -6.61 -33.41 5.98
N TYR A 103 -7.88 -33.48 5.64
CA TYR A 103 -8.45 -32.78 4.49
C TYR A 103 -8.34 -31.26 4.63
N GLU A 104 -8.70 -30.72 5.80
CA GLU A 104 -8.62 -29.29 6.08
C GLU A 104 -7.15 -28.80 6.13
N SER A 105 -6.25 -29.63 6.66
CA SER A 105 -4.81 -29.34 6.65
C SER A 105 -4.25 -29.28 5.22
N GLU A 106 -4.67 -30.17 4.34
CA GLU A 106 -4.26 -30.16 2.93
C GLU A 106 -4.83 -28.95 2.18
N LYS A 107 -6.12 -28.63 2.39
CA LYS A 107 -6.79 -27.41 1.86
C LYS A 107 -6.02 -26.16 2.28
N PHE A 108 -5.66 -26.06 3.56
CA PHE A 108 -4.88 -24.94 4.09
C PHE A 108 -3.47 -24.86 3.48
N LYS A 109 -2.76 -26.00 3.40
CA LYS A 109 -1.43 -26.05 2.78
C LYS A 109 -1.46 -25.60 1.32
N LYS A 110 -2.48 -25.98 0.59
CA LYS A 110 -2.66 -25.54 -0.81
C LYS A 110 -2.93 -24.05 -0.92
N ALA A 111 -3.79 -23.50 -0.08
CA ALA A 111 -4.08 -22.07 -0.05
C ALA A 111 -2.85 -21.26 0.34
N SER A 112 -2.14 -21.67 1.40
CA SER A 112 -0.88 -21.06 1.85
C SER A 112 0.23 -21.16 0.80
N GLY A 113 0.36 -22.31 0.12
CA GLY A 113 1.32 -22.52 -0.97
C GLY A 113 1.10 -21.56 -2.14
N ASN A 114 -0.16 -21.31 -2.53
CA ASN A 114 -0.49 -20.35 -3.58
C ASN A 114 -0.05 -18.91 -3.23
N VAL A 115 -0.23 -18.50 -1.97
CA VAL A 115 0.23 -17.20 -1.47
C VAL A 115 1.75 -17.14 -1.48
N GLN A 116 2.40 -18.21 -0.96
CA GLN A 116 3.86 -18.32 -0.91
C GLN A 116 4.48 -18.22 -2.29
N ASP A 117 3.96 -18.93 -3.28
CA ASP A 117 4.49 -18.92 -4.65
C ASP A 117 4.42 -17.53 -5.30
N LEU A 118 3.33 -16.80 -5.09
CA LEU A 118 3.18 -15.44 -5.61
C LEU A 118 4.12 -14.45 -4.92
N LEU A 119 4.26 -14.56 -3.59
CA LEU A 119 5.21 -13.73 -2.83
C LEU A 119 6.65 -14.04 -3.23
N LEU A 120 7.01 -15.32 -3.39
CA LEU A 120 8.35 -15.71 -3.86
C LEU A 120 8.66 -15.16 -5.26
N ARG A 121 7.68 -15.13 -6.16
CA ARG A 121 7.85 -14.52 -7.50
C ARG A 121 8.05 -13.00 -7.40
N ALA A 122 7.29 -12.32 -6.54
CA ALA A 122 7.48 -10.89 -6.27
C ALA A 122 8.87 -10.61 -5.70
N GLU A 123 9.28 -11.37 -4.68
CA GLU A 123 10.59 -11.26 -4.02
C GLU A 123 11.76 -11.55 -4.99
N LYS A 124 11.65 -12.57 -5.85
CA LYS A 124 12.67 -12.85 -6.87
C LYS A 124 12.86 -11.67 -7.83
N VAL A 125 11.78 -11.01 -8.22
CA VAL A 125 11.86 -9.83 -9.09
C VAL A 125 12.51 -8.66 -8.35
N LEU A 126 12.14 -8.42 -7.09
CA LEU A 126 12.73 -7.37 -6.26
C LEU A 126 14.20 -7.64 -5.91
N SER A 127 14.57 -8.89 -5.65
CA SER A 127 15.95 -9.28 -5.34
C SER A 127 16.93 -8.96 -6.48
N PHE A 128 16.45 -8.89 -7.72
CA PHE A 128 17.28 -8.51 -8.85
C PHE A 128 17.70 -7.03 -8.83
N ASN A 129 16.97 -6.20 -8.07
CA ASN A 129 17.27 -4.77 -7.94
C ASN A 129 18.66 -4.52 -7.37
N SER A 130 19.05 -5.20 -6.29
CA SER A 130 20.33 -4.96 -5.62
C SER A 130 21.56 -5.33 -6.48
N PRO A 131 21.63 -6.50 -7.13
CA PRO A 131 22.71 -6.82 -8.05
C PRO A 131 22.80 -5.85 -9.23
N LEU A 132 21.66 -5.45 -9.80
CA LEU A 132 21.63 -4.51 -10.92
C LEU A 132 22.21 -3.14 -10.52
N MET A 133 21.81 -2.64 -9.36
CA MET A 133 22.34 -1.39 -8.80
C MET A 133 23.84 -1.47 -8.58
N MET A 134 24.32 -2.52 -7.91
CA MET A 134 25.76 -2.70 -7.66
C MET A 134 26.57 -2.84 -8.95
N ALA A 135 26.08 -3.63 -9.91
CA ALA A 135 26.73 -3.77 -11.21
C ALA A 135 26.86 -2.40 -11.92
N THR A 136 25.79 -1.60 -11.89
CA THR A 136 25.82 -0.25 -12.49
C THR A 136 26.81 0.67 -11.78
N VAL A 137 26.82 0.68 -10.43
CA VAL A 137 27.76 1.48 -9.63
C VAL A 137 29.21 1.13 -10.00
N TYR A 138 29.57 -0.14 -9.93
CA TYR A 138 30.94 -0.58 -10.21
C TYR A 138 31.33 -0.36 -11.68
N THR A 139 30.42 -0.56 -12.62
CA THR A 139 30.67 -0.28 -14.04
C THR A 139 30.93 1.20 -14.24
N CYS A 140 30.15 2.10 -13.64
CA CYS A 140 30.41 3.55 -13.71
C CYS A 140 31.76 3.92 -13.09
N ILE A 141 32.06 3.39 -11.89
CA ILE A 141 33.35 3.65 -11.22
C ILE A 141 34.52 3.20 -12.11
N LEU A 142 34.47 1.99 -12.68
CA LEU A 142 35.53 1.46 -13.54
C LEU A 142 35.70 2.29 -14.81
N LEU A 143 34.59 2.64 -15.49
CA LEU A 143 34.65 3.44 -16.72
C LEU A 143 35.22 4.82 -16.45
N ILE A 144 34.81 5.49 -15.38
CA ILE A 144 35.28 6.83 -15.05
C ILE A 144 36.71 6.81 -14.58
N SER A 145 37.11 5.83 -13.76
CA SER A 145 38.50 5.68 -13.34
C SER A 145 39.40 5.42 -14.53
N TRP A 146 39.00 4.55 -15.45
CA TRP A 146 39.78 4.21 -16.63
C TRP A 146 39.88 5.37 -17.61
N LEU A 147 38.74 5.97 -17.99
CA LEU A 147 38.73 7.10 -18.94
C LEU A 147 39.34 8.36 -18.32
N GLY A 148 39.07 8.65 -17.05
CA GLY A 148 39.64 9.79 -16.32
C GLY A 148 41.15 9.66 -16.15
N ALA A 149 41.66 8.50 -15.74
CA ALA A 149 43.10 8.25 -15.65
C ALA A 149 43.77 8.41 -17.02
N ARG A 150 43.16 7.88 -18.09
CA ARG A 150 43.67 8.05 -19.45
C ARG A 150 43.72 9.53 -19.85
N MET A 151 42.70 10.32 -19.51
CA MET A 151 42.68 11.77 -19.77
C MET A 151 43.80 12.51 -19.02
N ILE A 152 44.02 12.17 -17.74
CA ILE A 152 45.08 12.78 -16.91
C ILE A 152 46.45 12.49 -17.53
N VAL A 153 46.74 11.25 -17.89
CA VAL A 153 48.04 10.85 -18.46
C VAL A 153 48.28 11.51 -19.83
N LEU A 154 47.28 11.50 -20.71
CA LEU A 154 47.40 12.08 -22.05
C LEU A 154 47.50 13.60 -22.04
N SER A 155 46.90 14.30 -21.08
CA SER A 155 46.95 15.76 -20.97
C SER A 155 48.08 16.29 -20.07
N GLY A 156 48.84 15.40 -19.43
CA GLY A 156 49.84 15.82 -18.43
C GLY A 156 49.22 16.56 -17.26
N ALA A 157 47.96 16.19 -16.87
CA ALA A 157 47.18 16.82 -15.84
C ALA A 157 46.79 18.30 -16.08
N THR A 158 46.83 18.78 -17.31
CA THR A 158 46.49 20.17 -17.65
C THR A 158 45.01 20.37 -17.92
N SER A 159 44.32 19.40 -18.52
CA SER A 159 42.89 19.49 -18.86
C SER A 159 41.96 18.76 -17.89
N PHE A 160 42.48 17.85 -17.10
CA PHE A 160 41.73 17.07 -16.10
C PHE A 160 42.69 16.62 -14.99
N THR A 161 42.34 16.92 -13.75
CA THR A 161 43.20 16.70 -12.58
C THR A 161 42.76 15.48 -11.78
N THR A 162 43.66 14.98 -10.91
CA THR A 162 43.32 13.86 -9.99
C THR A 162 42.23 14.26 -8.99
N GLY A 163 42.19 15.53 -8.57
CA GLY A 163 41.14 16.06 -7.68
C GLY A 163 39.76 16.06 -8.35
N GLU A 164 39.70 16.42 -9.61
CA GLU A 164 38.46 16.36 -10.41
C GLU A 164 38.00 14.92 -10.61
N LEU A 165 38.91 13.97 -10.82
CA LEU A 165 38.57 12.55 -10.89
C LEU A 165 37.95 12.06 -9.57
N MET A 166 38.52 12.42 -8.42
CA MET A 166 37.98 12.06 -7.12
C MET A 166 36.58 12.67 -6.87
N SER A 167 36.40 13.92 -7.31
CA SER A 167 35.11 14.60 -7.25
C SER A 167 34.06 13.87 -8.11
N MET A 168 34.43 13.47 -9.32
CA MET A 168 33.56 12.69 -10.21
C MET A 168 33.16 11.36 -9.58
N LEU A 169 34.08 10.61 -8.96
CA LEU A 169 33.75 9.36 -8.27
C LEU A 169 32.79 9.59 -7.09
N THR A 170 32.96 10.70 -6.36
CA THR A 170 32.03 11.08 -5.29
C THR A 170 30.65 11.41 -5.83
N TYR A 171 30.54 12.15 -6.92
CA TYR A 171 29.28 12.46 -7.57
C TYR A 171 28.60 11.19 -8.13
N CYS A 172 29.39 10.24 -8.67
CA CYS A 172 28.87 8.93 -9.07
C CYS A 172 28.13 8.23 -7.94
N THR A 173 28.77 8.08 -6.79
CA THR A 173 28.17 7.43 -5.62
C THR A 173 26.95 8.19 -5.11
N ASN A 174 26.99 9.52 -5.07
CA ASN A 174 25.85 10.34 -4.66
C ASN A 174 24.64 10.21 -5.59
N ILE A 175 24.85 10.22 -6.92
CA ILE A 175 23.78 10.06 -7.92
C ILE A 175 23.12 8.70 -7.77
N LEU A 176 23.90 7.64 -7.70
CA LEU A 176 23.40 6.27 -7.63
C LEU A 176 22.74 5.96 -6.28
N THR A 177 23.29 6.47 -5.17
CA THR A 177 22.65 6.36 -3.85
C THR A 177 21.33 7.14 -3.79
N SER A 178 21.26 8.32 -4.41
CA SER A 178 20.02 9.10 -4.51
C SER A 178 18.94 8.35 -5.31
N LEU A 179 19.32 7.66 -6.38
CA LEU A 179 18.39 6.83 -7.15
C LEU A 179 17.89 5.63 -6.35
N MET A 180 18.75 5.02 -5.53
CA MET A 180 18.38 3.95 -4.58
C MET A 180 17.36 4.44 -3.55
N MET A 181 17.59 5.62 -2.97
CA MET A 181 16.64 6.25 -2.03
C MET A 181 15.30 6.54 -2.69
N LEU A 182 15.31 7.02 -3.93
CA LEU A 182 14.08 7.30 -4.69
C LEU A 182 13.26 6.02 -4.95
N SER A 183 13.94 4.92 -5.28
CA SER A 183 13.31 3.60 -5.41
C SER A 183 12.62 3.17 -4.11
N MET A 184 13.26 3.37 -2.97
CA MET A 184 12.71 3.01 -1.66
C MET A 184 11.47 3.86 -1.30
N VAL A 185 11.50 5.16 -1.61
CA VAL A 185 10.33 6.06 -1.46
C VAL A 185 9.16 5.56 -2.30
N PHE A 186 9.41 5.17 -3.55
CA PHE A 186 8.36 4.67 -4.44
C PHE A 186 7.69 3.38 -3.91
N ILE A 187 8.49 2.44 -3.39
CA ILE A 187 7.97 1.22 -2.75
C ILE A 187 7.05 1.59 -1.59
N MET A 188 7.50 2.50 -0.72
CA MET A 188 6.76 2.91 0.47
C MET A 188 5.43 3.60 0.12
N ILE A 189 5.43 4.48 -0.88
CA ILE A 189 4.21 5.11 -1.40
C ILE A 189 3.25 4.05 -1.92
N SER A 190 3.74 3.09 -2.71
CA SER A 190 2.90 2.03 -3.27
C SER A 190 2.26 1.14 -2.19
N MET A 191 3.01 0.82 -1.13
CA MET A 191 2.47 0.04 0.00
C MET A 191 1.45 0.84 0.82
N SER A 192 1.66 2.13 0.99
CA SER A 192 0.75 2.98 1.78
C SER A 192 -0.49 3.43 1.02
N ALA A 193 -0.49 3.39 -0.30
CA ALA A 193 -1.63 3.80 -1.12
C ALA A 193 -2.91 2.99 -0.80
N ALA A 194 -2.78 1.69 -0.54
CA ALA A 194 -3.90 0.84 -0.14
C ALA A 194 -4.47 1.23 1.22
N SER A 195 -3.59 1.54 2.19
CA SER A 195 -4.00 2.02 3.52
C SER A 195 -4.66 3.39 3.44
N ALA A 196 -4.14 4.30 2.61
CA ALA A 196 -4.72 5.62 2.38
C ALA A 196 -6.13 5.52 1.78
N LYS A 197 -6.34 4.63 0.80
CA LYS A 197 -7.66 4.40 0.22
C LYS A 197 -8.67 3.92 1.28
N ARG A 198 -8.29 2.95 2.13
CA ARG A 198 -9.17 2.44 3.19
C ARG A 198 -9.52 3.49 4.25
N VAL A 199 -8.60 4.41 4.55
CA VAL A 199 -8.87 5.51 5.47
C VAL A 199 -9.78 6.55 4.80
N ALA A 200 -9.53 6.89 3.53
CA ALA A 200 -10.38 7.79 2.76
C ALA A 200 -11.83 7.29 2.67
N GLU A 201 -12.04 5.99 2.41
CA GLU A 201 -13.36 5.37 2.40
C GLU A 201 -14.15 5.60 3.71
N VAL A 202 -13.45 5.65 4.86
CA VAL A 202 -14.13 5.94 6.15
C VAL A 202 -14.42 7.42 6.31
N LEU A 203 -13.53 8.29 5.84
CA LEU A 203 -13.71 9.75 5.95
C LEU A 203 -14.76 10.28 4.99
N GLU A 204 -14.94 9.60 3.85
CA GLU A 204 -15.93 9.94 2.83
C GLU A 204 -17.29 9.28 3.07
N GLU A 205 -17.39 8.41 4.10
CA GLU A 205 -18.65 7.73 4.42
C GLU A 205 -19.67 8.74 4.94
N GLU A 206 -20.75 8.90 4.21
CA GLU A 206 -21.87 9.75 4.60
C GLU A 206 -23.00 8.92 5.22
N SER A 207 -23.61 9.44 6.26
CA SER A 207 -24.76 8.79 6.87
C SER A 207 -25.93 8.73 5.90
N THR A 208 -26.46 7.55 5.69
CA THR A 208 -27.71 7.36 4.91
C THR A 208 -28.94 7.84 5.66
N LEU A 209 -28.80 8.10 6.99
CA LEU A 209 -29.85 8.67 7.81
C LEU A 209 -29.72 10.20 7.81
N SER A 210 -30.63 10.86 7.15
CA SER A 210 -30.75 12.32 7.12
C SER A 210 -32.08 12.77 7.69
N ASN A 211 -32.09 13.94 8.28
CA ASN A 211 -33.34 14.56 8.70
C ASN A 211 -34.18 14.92 7.48
N GLY A 212 -35.51 14.84 7.61
CA GLY A 212 -36.42 15.38 6.60
C GLY A 212 -36.32 16.90 6.46
N GLU A 213 -37.02 17.49 5.47
CA GLU A 213 -36.97 18.89 5.18
C GLU A 213 -37.35 19.81 6.36
N ASN A 214 -38.20 19.33 7.28
CA ASN A 214 -38.64 20.04 8.49
C ASN A 214 -38.53 19.11 9.72
N PRO A 215 -37.32 18.86 10.25
CA PRO A 215 -37.15 17.97 11.38
C PRO A 215 -37.72 18.59 12.65
N VAL A 216 -38.41 17.75 13.44
CA VAL A 216 -38.89 18.13 14.78
C VAL A 216 -37.70 18.09 15.74
N MET A 217 -37.25 19.25 16.19
CA MET A 217 -36.09 19.40 17.07
C MET A 217 -36.43 19.26 18.56
N GLU A 218 -37.70 19.31 18.92
CA GLU A 218 -38.16 19.27 20.30
C GLU A 218 -39.33 18.27 20.46
N VAL A 219 -39.15 17.28 21.34
CA VAL A 219 -40.16 16.28 21.63
C VAL A 219 -40.99 16.75 22.81
N LYS A 220 -42.24 17.14 22.56
CA LYS A 220 -43.15 17.71 23.59
C LYS A 220 -43.64 16.70 24.61
N ASN A 221 -43.81 15.42 24.21
CA ASN A 221 -44.25 14.33 25.09
C ASN A 221 -43.66 13.01 24.59
N GLY A 222 -43.73 11.95 25.42
CA GLY A 222 -43.20 10.61 25.10
C GLY A 222 -44.17 9.70 24.33
N ALA A 223 -45.22 10.25 23.67
CA ALA A 223 -46.10 9.45 22.86
C ALA A 223 -45.51 9.07 21.53
N VAL A 224 -45.67 7.85 21.07
CA VAL A 224 -45.16 7.33 19.80
C VAL A 224 -46.29 6.70 19.01
N ARG A 225 -46.48 7.08 17.77
CA ARG A 225 -47.47 6.49 16.88
C ARG A 225 -46.80 5.90 15.65
N PHE A 226 -47.08 4.63 15.38
CA PHE A 226 -46.78 3.98 14.11
C PHE A 226 -48.09 3.93 13.30
N ASP A 227 -48.05 4.34 12.07
CA ASP A 227 -49.20 4.42 11.19
C ASP A 227 -48.81 3.81 9.83
N HIS A 228 -49.24 2.58 9.58
CA HIS A 228 -48.87 1.78 8.39
C HIS A 228 -47.36 1.74 8.11
N VAL A 229 -46.52 1.61 9.16
CA VAL A 229 -45.07 1.66 9.05
C VAL A 229 -44.54 0.33 8.48
N CYS A 230 -43.80 0.44 7.37
CA CYS A 230 -43.01 -0.63 6.79
C CYS A 230 -41.54 -0.30 6.90
N PHE A 231 -40.69 -1.29 7.18
CA PHE A 231 -39.24 -1.10 7.26
C PHE A 231 -38.48 -2.22 6.59
N ARG A 232 -37.43 -1.86 5.84
CA ARG A 232 -36.45 -2.76 5.24
C ARG A 232 -35.04 -2.21 5.40
N TYR A 233 -34.06 -3.10 5.59
CA TYR A 233 -32.63 -2.70 5.73
C TYR A 233 -31.98 -2.35 4.40
N LYS A 234 -32.44 -2.93 3.27
CA LYS A 234 -31.92 -2.68 1.92
C LYS A 234 -33.08 -2.33 1.01
N ALA A 235 -32.85 -1.39 0.07
CA ALA A 235 -33.87 -0.96 -0.89
C ALA A 235 -34.50 -2.14 -1.67
N ASP A 236 -33.68 -3.14 -2.02
CA ASP A 236 -34.11 -4.35 -2.76
C ASP A 236 -34.50 -5.53 -1.82
N GLY A 237 -34.49 -5.32 -0.50
CA GLY A 237 -34.75 -6.35 0.50
C GLY A 237 -36.25 -6.56 0.74
N ARG A 238 -36.59 -7.72 1.34
CA ARG A 238 -37.95 -7.93 1.87
C ARG A 238 -38.19 -7.02 3.06
N ASP A 239 -39.46 -6.60 3.24
CA ASP A 239 -39.85 -5.85 4.42
C ASP A 239 -39.64 -6.72 5.66
N VAL A 240 -38.91 -6.18 6.63
CA VAL A 240 -38.69 -6.80 7.96
C VAL A 240 -39.82 -6.46 8.88
N LEU A 241 -40.38 -5.27 8.75
CA LEU A 241 -41.63 -4.84 9.38
C LEU A 241 -42.61 -4.45 8.27
N SER A 242 -43.82 -4.91 8.35
CA SER A 242 -44.88 -4.64 7.36
C SER A 242 -46.15 -4.21 8.08
N ASP A 243 -46.67 -3.07 7.67
CA ASP A 243 -47.98 -2.54 8.11
C ASP A 243 -48.14 -2.46 9.64
N ILE A 244 -47.13 -1.92 10.32
CA ILE A 244 -47.17 -1.76 11.78
C ILE A 244 -48.04 -0.57 12.13
N ASN A 245 -49.11 -0.86 12.88
CA ASN A 245 -50.07 0.12 13.42
C ASN A 245 -50.06 0.04 14.94
N LEU A 246 -49.49 1.02 15.62
CA LEU A 246 -49.32 1.02 17.07
C LEU A 246 -49.39 2.46 17.61
N ASN A 247 -50.11 2.65 18.69
CA ASN A 247 -50.24 3.93 19.36
C ASN A 247 -49.87 3.80 20.82
N ILE A 248 -48.77 4.41 21.22
CA ILE A 248 -48.15 4.36 22.55
C ILE A 248 -48.37 5.71 23.22
N ARG A 249 -48.97 5.71 24.41
CA ARG A 249 -49.17 6.94 25.16
C ARG A 249 -47.94 7.29 25.99
N SER A 250 -47.79 8.57 26.29
CA SER A 250 -46.71 9.04 27.19
C SER A 250 -46.79 8.32 28.54
N GLY A 251 -45.65 7.70 28.97
CA GLY A 251 -45.54 6.97 30.21
C GLY A 251 -46.09 5.53 30.16
N GLU A 252 -46.54 5.05 29.01
CA GLU A 252 -47.03 3.67 28.85
C GLU A 252 -45.84 2.71 28.72
N THR A 253 -45.94 1.54 29.34
CA THR A 253 -44.95 0.45 29.23
C THR A 253 -45.48 -0.61 28.26
N ILE A 254 -44.71 -0.87 27.19
CA ILE A 254 -45.06 -1.87 26.18
C ILE A 254 -44.06 -3.02 26.19
N GLY A 255 -44.55 -4.24 26.22
CA GLY A 255 -43.78 -5.45 26.10
C GLY A 255 -43.85 -6.00 24.67
N ILE A 256 -42.70 -6.18 24.00
CA ILE A 256 -42.59 -6.79 22.68
C ILE A 256 -42.10 -8.23 22.84
N ILE A 257 -42.98 -9.20 22.51
CA ILE A 257 -42.68 -10.63 22.67
C ILE A 257 -42.69 -11.29 21.29
N GLY A 258 -41.75 -12.21 21.08
CA GLY A 258 -41.69 -12.97 19.82
C GLY A 258 -40.50 -13.95 19.82
N GLY A 259 -40.53 -14.91 18.90
CA GLY A 259 -39.46 -15.89 18.72
C GLY A 259 -38.13 -15.29 18.24
N THR A 260 -37.08 -16.09 18.27
CA THR A 260 -35.77 -15.69 17.71
C THR A 260 -35.92 -15.43 16.22
N GLY A 261 -35.44 -14.29 15.74
CA GLY A 261 -35.52 -13.90 14.32
C GLY A 261 -36.84 -13.20 13.92
N SER A 262 -37.71 -12.83 14.86
CA SER A 262 -38.99 -12.13 14.59
C SER A 262 -38.86 -10.59 14.54
N ALA A 263 -37.68 -10.05 14.24
CA ALA A 263 -37.42 -8.62 14.08
C ALA A 263 -37.81 -7.74 15.28
N LYS A 264 -37.59 -8.24 16.50
CA LYS A 264 -37.89 -7.47 17.74
C LYS A 264 -36.89 -6.33 17.99
N SER A 265 -35.66 -6.47 17.50
CA SER A 265 -34.53 -5.53 17.72
C SER A 265 -34.13 -4.84 16.46
#